data_214143ede3cf41d35d3ad894c658bc2e
#
_entry.id   214143ede3cf41d35d3ad894c658bc2e
#
_cell.length_a   1.000
_cell.length_b   1.000
_cell.length_c   1.000
_cell.angle_alpha   90.00
_cell.angle_beta   90.00
_cell.angle_gamma   90.00
#
_symmetry.space_group_name_H-M   'P 1'
#
loop_
_entity.id
_entity.type
_entity.pdbx_description
1 polymer ?
#
loop_
_entity_poly.entity_id
_entity_poly.type
_entity_poly.pdbx_seq_one_letter_code
_entity_poly.pdbx_strand_id
1 'polypeptide(L)'
;MTAKKIIFLITPPATHSLDESLDESLDESLTKSEANSITEESAEENHLLLPKAFERCGWSVTCATHSELSLGPRGIEIAGNPASDYDLIWPVGFGPKNGFLDRSALLASIESSRLISPISKQILHHGKSAWVEHCPETHISNNLNTLLKVLSAAQGAWVLKPMAGSFGRDVQIISAEQGSLLKKMFAQAPGMYFCLQRFLPEITQGEIRTLVVGGEIIGSYLRKPADGLRANLAQMANAEKTTLEGAAAKLVATIQQDLIDNRIGFAAIDTVGQWLMEV
;
A
#
# COMPACT_ATOMS: atom_id res chain seq x y z
N MET A 1 12.66 19.21 -29.53
CA MET A 1 12.84 18.90 -28.08
C MET A 1 12.96 17.40 -27.96
N THR A 2 13.97 16.89 -27.27
CA THR A 2 14.07 15.47 -26.97
C THR A 2 12.96 15.07 -26.01
N ALA A 3 12.33 13.90 -26.23
CA ALA A 3 11.30 13.38 -25.34
C ALA A 3 11.88 13.22 -23.91
N LYS A 4 11.10 13.59 -22.90
CA LYS A 4 11.45 13.27 -21.51
C LYS A 4 11.47 11.77 -21.30
N LYS A 5 12.36 11.27 -20.46
CA LYS A 5 12.58 9.86 -20.20
C LYS A 5 12.06 9.48 -18.81
N ILE A 6 11.24 8.47 -18.75
CA ILE A 6 10.79 7.87 -17.48
C ILE A 6 11.17 6.39 -17.43
N ILE A 7 11.54 5.92 -16.23
CA ILE A 7 11.66 4.50 -15.95
C ILE A 7 10.75 4.09 -14.80
N PHE A 8 10.00 3.03 -15.03
CA PHE A 8 9.20 2.35 -14.00
C PHE A 8 9.96 1.16 -13.45
N LEU A 9 10.08 1.10 -12.12
CA LEU A 9 10.54 -0.10 -11.43
C LEU A 9 9.31 -0.91 -11.01
N ILE A 10 9.14 -2.06 -11.60
CA ILE A 10 7.96 -2.91 -11.40
C ILE A 10 8.35 -4.22 -10.72
N THR A 11 7.38 -4.81 -10.04
CA THR A 11 7.49 -6.21 -9.58
C THR A 11 6.88 -7.07 -10.68
N PRO A 12 7.63 -7.96 -11.33
CA PRO A 12 7.03 -8.86 -12.31
C PRO A 12 5.98 -9.73 -11.63
N PRO A 13 4.90 -10.09 -12.34
CA PRO A 13 3.96 -11.07 -11.84
C PRO A 13 4.72 -12.34 -11.45
N ALA A 14 4.29 -12.98 -10.36
CA ALA A 14 4.91 -14.22 -9.92
C ALA A 14 4.81 -15.25 -11.06
N THR A 15 5.92 -15.49 -11.73
CA THR A 15 6.00 -16.66 -12.59
C THR A 15 5.88 -17.87 -11.67
N HIS A 16 4.85 -18.69 -11.85
CA HIS A 16 4.83 -20.02 -11.28
C HIS A 16 6.06 -20.77 -11.80
N SER A 17 7.17 -20.66 -11.10
CA SER A 17 8.28 -21.58 -11.27
C SER A 17 7.78 -22.91 -10.72
N LEU A 18 7.54 -23.84 -11.62
CA LEU A 18 7.49 -25.26 -11.31
C LEU A 18 8.88 -25.68 -10.79
N ASP A 19 9.18 -25.37 -9.55
CA ASP A 19 10.25 -26.03 -8.84
C ASP A 19 9.59 -27.15 -8.02
N GLU A 20 9.38 -28.27 -8.76
CA GLU A 20 9.06 -29.56 -8.17
C GLU A 20 10.29 -30.06 -7.40
N SER A 21 10.34 -29.81 -6.10
CA SER A 21 10.96 -30.78 -5.19
C SER A 21 10.63 -30.47 -3.72
N LEU A 22 9.97 -31.47 -3.11
CA LEU A 22 9.90 -31.74 -1.67
C LEU A 22 8.87 -30.91 -0.83
N ASP A 23 7.65 -31.35 -0.67
CA ASP A 23 7.23 -32.21 0.46
C ASP A 23 5.75 -32.58 0.31
N GLU A 24 5.48 -33.84 0.03
CA GLU A 24 4.16 -34.44 0.16
C GLU A 24 3.86 -34.62 1.64
N SER A 25 3.01 -33.78 2.18
CA SER A 25 1.99 -34.16 3.18
C SER A 25 1.25 -32.92 3.69
N LEU A 26 -0.02 -32.89 3.40
CA LEU A 26 -1.16 -32.41 4.18
C LEU A 26 -2.21 -31.70 3.34
N ASP A 27 -3.14 -32.53 2.92
CA ASP A 27 -4.60 -32.44 3.03
C ASP A 27 -5.31 -31.09 2.78
N GLU A 28 -6.15 -31.14 1.74
CA GLU A 28 -7.43 -30.45 1.51
C GLU A 28 -7.64 -29.02 2.00
N SER A 29 -7.53 -28.05 1.08
CA SER A 29 -8.52 -27.00 0.94
C SER A 29 -8.46 -26.30 -0.44
N LEU A 30 -9.14 -26.92 -1.40
CA LEU A 30 -9.40 -26.43 -2.77
C LEU A 30 -10.39 -25.25 -2.79
N THR A 31 -10.11 -24.13 -2.13
CA THR A 31 -10.94 -22.91 -2.24
C THR A 31 -10.15 -21.59 -2.11
N LYS A 32 -8.83 -21.65 -1.91
CA LYS A 32 -7.99 -20.43 -1.79
C LYS A 32 -7.29 -20.01 -3.08
N SER A 33 -7.28 -20.84 -4.11
CA SER A 33 -6.54 -20.59 -5.35
C SER A 33 -7.20 -19.52 -6.24
N GLU A 34 -8.52 -19.48 -6.30
CA GLU A 34 -9.23 -18.53 -7.18
C GLU A 34 -9.31 -17.11 -6.62
N ALA A 35 -9.40 -16.95 -5.29
CA ALA A 35 -9.40 -15.62 -4.67
C ALA A 35 -8.03 -14.93 -4.73
N ASN A 36 -6.93 -15.67 -4.80
CA ASN A 36 -5.59 -15.11 -4.95
C ASN A 36 -5.30 -14.61 -6.37
N SER A 37 -5.86 -15.22 -7.42
CA SER A 37 -5.63 -14.80 -8.81
C SER A 37 -6.22 -13.42 -9.12
N ILE A 38 -7.41 -13.09 -8.59
CA ILE A 38 -8.08 -11.81 -8.83
C ILE A 38 -7.37 -10.65 -8.12
N THR A 39 -6.69 -10.90 -6.99
CA THR A 39 -5.95 -9.89 -6.22
C THR A 39 -4.63 -9.49 -6.86
N GLU A 40 -4.00 -10.38 -7.61
CA GLU A 40 -2.78 -10.12 -8.35
C GLU A 40 -3.08 -9.34 -9.64
N GLU A 41 -4.16 -9.65 -10.35
CA GLU A 41 -4.58 -8.98 -11.58
C GLU A 41 -4.80 -7.47 -11.42
N SER A 42 -5.42 -7.00 -10.32
CA SER A 42 -5.67 -5.56 -10.12
C SER A 42 -4.41 -4.74 -9.79
N ALA A 43 -3.39 -5.38 -9.20
CA ALA A 43 -2.07 -4.77 -9.01
C ALA A 43 -1.27 -4.78 -10.32
N GLU A 44 -1.49 -5.75 -11.20
CA GLU A 44 -0.85 -5.87 -12.50
C GLU A 44 -1.29 -4.78 -13.48
N GLU A 45 -2.52 -4.29 -13.41
CA GLU A 45 -3.01 -3.24 -14.31
C GLU A 45 -2.17 -1.95 -14.25
N ASN A 46 -1.71 -1.54 -13.07
CA ASN A 46 -0.87 -0.34 -12.94
C ASN A 46 0.48 -0.49 -13.64
N HIS A 47 1.06 -1.67 -13.67
CA HIS A 47 2.31 -1.91 -14.40
C HIS A 47 2.14 -1.77 -15.93
N LEU A 48 0.93 -2.02 -16.41
CA LEU A 48 0.63 -1.96 -17.85
C LEU A 48 0.05 -0.58 -18.22
N LEU A 49 -0.80 0.00 -17.39
CA LEU A 49 -1.55 1.20 -17.71
C LEU A 49 -0.72 2.48 -17.57
N LEU A 50 0.08 2.60 -16.51
CA LEU A 50 0.91 3.77 -16.28
C LEU A 50 1.95 3.96 -17.40
N PRO A 51 2.78 2.96 -17.78
CA PRO A 51 3.71 3.10 -18.89
C PRO A 51 3.03 3.56 -20.18
N LYS A 52 1.91 2.91 -20.57
CA LYS A 52 1.14 3.28 -21.75
C LYS A 52 0.56 4.69 -21.71
N ALA A 53 0.18 5.16 -20.51
CA ALA A 53 -0.31 6.52 -20.34
C ALA A 53 0.81 7.55 -20.57
N PHE A 54 2.01 7.30 -20.05
CA PHE A 54 3.17 8.17 -20.27
C PHE A 54 3.62 8.18 -21.73
N GLU A 55 3.63 7.02 -22.42
CA GLU A 55 3.89 6.96 -23.86
C GLU A 55 2.93 7.84 -24.65
N ARG A 56 1.62 7.76 -24.34
CA ARG A 56 0.58 8.62 -24.97
C ARG A 56 0.80 10.10 -24.72
N CYS A 57 1.45 10.45 -23.60
CA CYS A 57 1.84 11.83 -23.27
C CYS A 57 3.19 12.23 -23.88
N GLY A 58 3.80 11.39 -24.74
CA GLY A 58 5.03 11.70 -25.44
C GLY A 58 6.32 11.47 -24.65
N TRP A 59 6.25 10.70 -23.56
CA TRP A 59 7.46 10.29 -22.82
C TRP A 59 8.13 9.09 -23.48
N SER A 60 9.45 9.03 -23.41
CA SER A 60 10.22 7.82 -23.68
C SER A 60 10.19 6.95 -22.43
N VAL A 61 9.51 5.81 -22.50
CA VAL A 61 9.22 4.95 -21.35
C VAL A 61 10.10 3.72 -21.37
N THR A 62 10.67 3.39 -20.21
CA THR A 62 11.39 2.14 -19.93
C THR A 62 10.72 1.47 -18.73
N CYS A 63 10.60 0.15 -18.76
CA CYS A 63 10.21 -0.66 -17.62
C CYS A 63 11.38 -1.56 -17.22
N ALA A 64 11.68 -1.62 -15.95
CA ALA A 64 12.68 -2.49 -15.36
C ALA A 64 12.15 -3.13 -14.09
N THR A 65 12.76 -4.20 -13.65
CA THR A 65 12.42 -4.82 -12.38
C THR A 65 13.23 -4.19 -11.24
N HIS A 66 12.73 -4.32 -10.01
CA HIS A 66 13.47 -3.88 -8.84
C HIS A 66 14.84 -4.56 -8.65
N SER A 67 15.06 -5.73 -9.27
CA SER A 67 16.33 -6.46 -9.23
C SER A 67 17.38 -5.91 -10.20
N GLU A 68 16.99 -5.03 -11.14
CA GLU A 68 17.90 -4.38 -12.08
C GLU A 68 18.47 -3.06 -11.55
N LEU A 69 18.20 -2.73 -10.27
CA LEU A 69 18.82 -1.60 -9.58
C LEU A 69 20.18 -2.02 -9.02
N SER A 70 21.22 -1.28 -9.35
CA SER A 70 22.58 -1.55 -8.90
C SER A 70 23.34 -0.27 -8.59
N LEU A 71 24.45 -0.39 -7.84
CA LEU A 71 25.42 0.67 -7.62
C LEU A 71 26.76 0.26 -8.19
N GLY A 72 27.26 1.02 -9.15
CA GLY A 72 28.55 0.83 -9.77
C GLY A 72 29.45 2.08 -9.66
N PRO A 73 30.62 2.06 -10.30
CA PRO A 73 31.55 3.21 -10.30
C PRO A 73 30.94 4.50 -10.89
N ARG A 74 29.89 4.37 -11.71
CA ARG A 74 29.15 5.51 -12.30
C ARG A 74 27.98 5.98 -11.46
N GLY A 75 27.81 5.48 -10.24
CA GLY A 75 26.68 5.73 -9.36
C GLY A 75 25.57 4.69 -9.50
N ILE A 76 24.33 5.09 -9.21
CA ILE A 76 23.16 4.22 -9.34
C ILE A 76 22.85 3.98 -10.83
N GLU A 77 22.70 2.71 -11.17
CA GLU A 77 22.30 2.23 -12.50
C GLU A 77 20.98 1.44 -12.40
N ILE A 78 20.13 1.58 -13.41
CA ILE A 78 18.89 0.85 -13.56
C ILE A 78 18.86 0.24 -14.95
N ALA A 79 18.71 -1.07 -15.04
CA ALA A 79 18.80 -1.82 -16.31
C ALA A 79 20.06 -1.47 -17.12
N GLY A 80 21.20 -1.33 -16.42
CA GLY A 80 22.51 -1.03 -17.01
C GLY A 80 22.74 0.42 -17.44
N ASN A 81 21.76 1.31 -17.25
CA ASN A 81 21.87 2.73 -17.58
C ASN A 81 21.97 3.59 -16.31
N PRO A 82 22.76 4.67 -16.29
CA PRO A 82 22.79 5.58 -15.17
C PRO A 82 21.40 6.12 -14.82
N ALA A 83 21.06 6.17 -13.53
CA ALA A 83 19.80 6.76 -13.09
C ALA A 83 19.64 8.22 -13.51
N SER A 84 20.77 8.94 -13.71
CA SER A 84 20.80 10.32 -14.22
C SER A 84 20.29 10.49 -15.66
N ASP A 85 20.19 9.41 -16.42
CA ASP A 85 19.69 9.44 -17.81
C ASP A 85 18.17 9.57 -17.89
N TYR A 86 17.47 9.41 -16.76
CA TYR A 86 16.02 9.51 -16.66
C TYR A 86 15.61 10.84 -16.01
N ASP A 87 14.60 11.49 -16.57
CA ASP A 87 13.98 12.68 -16.00
C ASP A 87 13.07 12.34 -14.83
N LEU A 88 12.47 11.11 -14.85
CA LEU A 88 11.61 10.62 -13.78
C LEU A 88 11.84 9.10 -13.57
N ILE A 89 11.90 8.71 -12.30
CA ILE A 89 12.02 7.32 -11.86
C ILE A 89 10.83 7.02 -10.96
N TRP A 90 10.04 6.01 -11.31
CA TRP A 90 8.85 5.63 -10.57
C TRP A 90 8.93 4.19 -10.08
N PRO A 91 9.31 3.96 -8.81
CA PRO A 91 9.13 2.66 -8.19
C PRO A 91 7.63 2.40 -7.98
N VAL A 92 7.06 1.45 -8.72
CA VAL A 92 5.66 1.04 -8.56
C VAL A 92 5.59 -0.01 -7.47
N GLY A 93 5.17 0.42 -6.28
CA GLY A 93 5.24 -0.39 -5.07
C GLY A 93 6.65 -0.46 -4.47
N PHE A 94 6.83 -1.37 -3.52
CA PHE A 94 8.09 -1.50 -2.76
C PHE A 94 8.98 -2.65 -3.22
N GLY A 95 8.54 -3.44 -4.21
CA GLY A 95 9.24 -4.63 -4.66
C GLY A 95 9.21 -5.78 -3.64
N PRO A 96 9.98 -6.85 -3.88
CA PRO A 96 10.04 -8.00 -2.98
C PRO A 96 10.45 -7.62 -1.55
N LYS A 97 9.91 -8.29 -0.54
CA LYS A 97 10.23 -8.04 0.88
C LYS A 97 11.71 -8.24 1.18
N ASN A 98 12.31 -9.28 0.59
CA ASN A 98 13.74 -9.50 0.69
C ASN A 98 14.50 -8.37 0.01
N GLY A 99 15.52 -7.83 0.67
CA GLY A 99 16.31 -6.71 0.17
C GLY A 99 15.57 -5.36 0.14
N PHE A 100 14.43 -5.23 0.83
CA PHE A 100 13.68 -3.97 0.88
C PHE A 100 14.53 -2.81 1.39
N LEU A 101 15.26 -3.02 2.50
CA LEU A 101 16.11 -1.98 3.10
C LEU A 101 17.26 -1.58 2.17
N ASP A 102 17.97 -2.58 1.60
CA ASP A 102 19.10 -2.35 0.70
C ASP A 102 18.66 -1.58 -0.55
N ARG A 103 17.57 -2.03 -1.16
CA ARG A 103 16.97 -1.35 -2.32
C ARG A 103 16.54 0.07 -2.00
N SER A 104 15.93 0.27 -0.82
CA SER A 104 15.53 1.60 -0.38
C SER A 104 16.73 2.53 -0.16
N ALA A 105 17.85 2.00 0.35
CA ALA A 105 19.10 2.74 0.49
C ALA A 105 19.68 3.15 -0.87
N LEU A 106 19.67 2.24 -1.86
CA LEU A 106 20.10 2.56 -3.22
C LEU A 106 19.20 3.64 -3.85
N LEU A 107 17.88 3.50 -3.76
CA LEU A 107 16.95 4.51 -4.27
C LEU A 107 17.09 5.86 -3.57
N ALA A 108 17.40 5.88 -2.26
CA ALA A 108 17.64 7.11 -1.51
C ALA A 108 18.91 7.85 -1.94
N SER A 109 19.84 7.16 -2.62
CA SER A 109 21.05 7.76 -3.19
C SER A 109 20.79 8.45 -4.54
N ILE A 110 19.62 8.27 -5.14
CA ILE A 110 19.20 9.01 -6.33
C ILE A 110 18.75 10.41 -5.93
N GLU A 111 19.05 11.40 -6.78
CA GLU A 111 18.54 12.75 -6.58
C GLU A 111 17.01 12.73 -6.47
N SER A 112 16.48 13.24 -5.35
CA SER A 112 15.06 13.12 -5.02
C SER A 112 14.13 13.86 -6.01
N SER A 113 14.65 14.83 -6.77
CA SER A 113 13.91 15.52 -7.83
C SER A 113 13.57 14.60 -9.02
N ARG A 114 14.32 13.50 -9.18
CA ARG A 114 14.09 12.49 -10.23
C ARG A 114 13.12 11.39 -9.81
N LEU A 115 12.81 11.27 -8.53
CA LEU A 115 11.86 10.28 -8.02
C LEU A 115 10.45 10.87 -7.99
N ILE A 116 9.44 10.07 -8.35
CA ILE A 116 8.01 10.48 -8.21
C ILE A 116 7.69 10.88 -6.77
N SER A 117 8.33 10.24 -5.82
CA SER A 117 8.32 10.58 -4.40
C SER A 117 9.69 10.29 -3.81
N PRO A 118 10.25 11.15 -2.94
CA PRO A 118 11.49 10.82 -2.23
C PRO A 118 11.30 9.52 -1.46
N ILE A 119 12.18 8.54 -1.64
CA ILE A 119 11.99 7.19 -1.08
C ILE A 119 11.84 7.19 0.44
N SER A 120 12.58 8.05 1.15
CA SER A 120 12.46 8.21 2.60
C SER A 120 11.07 8.70 3.00
N LYS A 121 10.49 9.61 2.23
CA LYS A 121 9.14 10.14 2.47
C LYS A 121 8.08 9.09 2.14
N GLN A 122 8.23 8.39 1.03
CA GLN A 122 7.34 7.29 0.65
C GLN A 122 7.30 6.22 1.76
N ILE A 123 8.46 5.79 2.28
CA ILE A 123 8.53 4.76 3.34
C ILE A 123 7.86 5.25 4.62
N LEU A 124 8.14 6.47 5.05
CA LEU A 124 7.64 7.00 6.32
C LEU A 124 6.14 7.32 6.26
N HIS A 125 5.64 7.84 5.14
CA HIS A 125 4.24 8.29 5.02
C HIS A 125 3.29 7.21 4.48
N HIS A 126 3.80 6.11 3.90
CA HIS A 126 2.96 4.95 3.56
C HIS A 126 2.51 4.17 4.80
N GLY A 127 3.21 4.32 5.91
CA GLY A 127 2.89 3.62 7.15
C GLY A 127 1.68 4.21 7.87
N LYS A 128 0.80 3.33 8.38
CA LYS A 128 -0.39 3.70 9.17
C LYS A 128 -0.07 4.57 10.39
N SER A 129 1.16 4.50 10.91
CA SER A 129 1.61 5.29 12.07
C SER A 129 1.81 6.77 11.76
N ALA A 130 2.14 7.13 10.54
CA ALA A 130 2.37 8.52 10.14
C ALA A 130 1.11 9.41 10.28
N TRP A 131 -0.07 8.79 10.20
CA TRP A 131 -1.35 9.47 10.09
C TRP A 131 -2.29 9.17 11.26
N VAL A 132 -1.76 8.60 12.34
CA VAL A 132 -2.59 8.07 13.45
C VAL A 132 -3.49 9.13 14.09
N GLU A 133 -3.10 10.40 14.06
CA GLU A 133 -3.90 11.53 14.59
C GLU A 133 -5.19 11.80 13.79
N HIS A 134 -5.23 11.37 12.53
CA HIS A 134 -6.40 11.48 11.66
C HIS A 134 -7.23 10.19 11.60
N CYS A 135 -6.72 9.11 12.19
CA CYS A 135 -7.38 7.81 12.22
C CYS A 135 -8.37 7.69 13.38
N PRO A 136 -9.32 6.74 13.35
CA PRO A 136 -10.03 6.31 14.57
C PRO A 136 -9.01 5.89 15.63
N GLU A 137 -9.43 5.84 16.90
CA GLU A 137 -8.57 5.38 17.99
C GLU A 137 -7.74 4.16 17.57
N THR A 138 -6.41 4.31 17.58
CA THR A 138 -5.48 3.35 16.99
C THR A 138 -4.31 3.09 17.93
N HIS A 139 -4.02 1.81 18.17
CA HIS A 139 -2.87 1.35 18.94
C HIS A 139 -2.01 0.45 18.09
N ILE A 140 -0.71 0.72 18.04
CA ILE A 140 0.26 -0.06 17.25
C ILE A 140 1.34 -0.61 18.17
N SER A 141 1.55 -1.92 18.16
CA SER A 141 2.58 -2.57 18.98
C SER A 141 2.99 -3.93 18.41
N ASN A 142 4.22 -4.33 18.68
CA ASN A 142 4.68 -5.71 18.57
C ASN A 142 4.71 -6.43 19.93
N ASN A 143 4.16 -5.79 20.98
CA ASN A 143 4.02 -6.39 22.29
C ASN A 143 2.56 -6.83 22.51
N LEU A 144 2.36 -8.15 22.59
CA LEU A 144 1.04 -8.75 22.78
C LEU A 144 0.32 -8.20 24.02
N ASN A 145 1.01 -8.08 25.15
CA ASN A 145 0.38 -7.65 26.40
C ASN A 145 -0.11 -6.20 26.32
N THR A 146 0.58 -5.36 25.56
CA THR A 146 0.15 -3.97 25.32
C THR A 146 -1.21 -3.95 24.60
N LEU A 147 -1.36 -4.69 23.51
CA LEU A 147 -2.63 -4.73 22.77
C LEU A 147 -3.72 -5.51 23.50
N LEU A 148 -3.38 -6.55 24.28
CA LEU A 148 -4.36 -7.24 25.12
C LEU A 148 -4.94 -6.31 26.21
N LYS A 149 -4.14 -5.45 26.83
CA LYS A 149 -4.62 -4.46 27.80
C LYS A 149 -5.62 -3.49 27.17
N VAL A 150 -5.32 -2.99 25.97
CA VAL A 150 -6.24 -2.12 25.22
C VAL A 150 -7.53 -2.86 24.93
N LEU A 151 -7.43 -4.06 24.34
CA LEU A 151 -8.59 -4.86 23.95
C LEU A 151 -9.49 -5.20 25.13
N SER A 152 -8.92 -5.58 26.28
CA SER A 152 -9.68 -5.94 27.48
C SER A 152 -10.33 -4.76 28.20
N ALA A 153 -9.76 -3.56 28.09
CA ALA A 153 -10.31 -2.34 28.70
C ALA A 153 -11.39 -1.67 27.83
N ALA A 154 -11.48 -2.05 26.57
CA ALA A 154 -12.30 -1.36 25.59
C ALA A 154 -13.68 -2.02 25.43
N GLN A 155 -14.67 -1.19 25.17
CA GLN A 155 -15.99 -1.65 24.74
C GLN A 155 -16.08 -1.60 23.21
N GLY A 156 -16.90 -2.49 22.63
CA GLY A 156 -17.20 -2.53 21.20
C GLY A 156 -16.16 -3.28 20.37
N ALA A 157 -16.27 -3.17 19.06
CA ALA A 157 -15.46 -3.90 18.11
C ALA A 157 -14.21 -3.11 17.71
N TRP A 158 -13.16 -3.86 17.38
CA TRP A 158 -11.88 -3.35 16.89
C TRP A 158 -11.51 -4.06 15.59
N VAL A 159 -10.69 -3.41 14.78
CA VAL A 159 -10.04 -4.01 13.62
C VAL A 159 -8.60 -4.31 13.98
N LEU A 160 -8.22 -5.57 13.88
CA LEU A 160 -6.85 -6.05 14.01
C LEU A 160 -6.27 -6.25 12.63
N LYS A 161 -5.13 -5.64 12.35
CA LYS A 161 -4.45 -5.74 11.05
C LYS A 161 -2.93 -5.65 11.22
N PRO A 162 -2.12 -6.31 10.37
CA PRO A 162 -0.68 -6.06 10.31
C PRO A 162 -0.40 -4.59 9.97
N MET A 163 0.61 -3.98 10.59
CA MET A 163 1.00 -2.61 10.27
C MET A 163 1.46 -2.47 8.82
N ALA A 164 2.29 -3.39 8.36
CA ALA A 164 2.82 -3.43 6.99
C ALA A 164 2.02 -4.35 6.05
N GLY A 165 0.72 -4.53 6.31
CA GLY A 165 -0.18 -5.32 5.46
C GLY A 165 -0.75 -4.47 4.32
N SER A 166 -1.08 -5.13 3.20
CA SER A 166 -1.75 -4.54 2.04
C SER A 166 -2.87 -5.44 1.52
N PHE A 167 -3.74 -4.92 0.65
CA PHE A 167 -4.86 -5.64 0.02
C PHE A 167 -5.90 -6.21 0.98
N GLY A 168 -6.01 -5.69 2.20
CA GLY A 168 -6.96 -6.19 3.20
C GLY A 168 -6.64 -7.59 3.73
N ARG A 169 -5.45 -8.14 3.45
CA ARG A 169 -5.03 -9.44 3.99
C ARG A 169 -4.84 -9.37 5.50
N ASP A 170 -5.26 -10.43 6.20
CA ASP A 170 -5.14 -10.56 7.65
C ASP A 170 -5.85 -9.46 8.46
N VAL A 171 -6.85 -8.80 7.86
CA VAL A 171 -7.72 -7.84 8.55
C VAL A 171 -8.88 -8.60 9.19
N GLN A 172 -9.07 -8.43 10.49
CA GLN A 172 -10.10 -9.12 11.26
C GLN A 172 -10.80 -8.18 12.24
N ILE A 173 -12.10 -8.34 12.40
CA ILE A 173 -12.85 -7.71 13.51
C ILE A 173 -12.64 -8.56 14.74
N ILE A 174 -12.35 -7.89 15.86
CA ILE A 174 -12.04 -8.53 17.14
C ILE A 174 -12.73 -7.76 18.29
N SER A 175 -13.20 -8.50 19.29
CA SER A 175 -13.75 -7.94 20.52
C SER A 175 -12.93 -8.37 21.76
N ALA A 176 -13.27 -7.84 22.93
CA ALA A 176 -12.58 -8.17 24.18
C ALA A 176 -12.51 -9.67 24.47
N GLU A 177 -13.56 -10.42 24.11
CA GLU A 177 -13.68 -11.87 24.34
C GLU A 177 -12.75 -12.69 23.41
N GLN A 178 -12.26 -12.08 22.34
CA GLN A 178 -11.46 -12.74 21.32
C GLN A 178 -9.94 -12.53 21.46
N GLY A 179 -9.47 -12.27 22.68
CA GLY A 179 -8.02 -12.14 22.95
C GLY A 179 -7.17 -13.36 22.53
N SER A 180 -7.79 -14.54 22.40
CA SER A 180 -7.13 -15.73 21.85
C SER A 180 -6.73 -15.59 20.38
N LEU A 181 -7.52 -14.88 19.57
CA LEU A 181 -7.21 -14.58 18.18
C LEU A 181 -5.98 -13.68 18.07
N LEU A 182 -5.92 -12.63 18.90
CA LEU A 182 -4.74 -11.76 18.99
C LEU A 182 -3.48 -12.56 19.33
N LYS A 183 -3.56 -13.47 20.34
CA LYS A 183 -2.45 -14.35 20.69
C LYS A 183 -2.01 -15.24 19.54
N LYS A 184 -2.95 -15.80 18.79
CA LYS A 184 -2.67 -16.63 17.61
C LYS A 184 -1.92 -15.84 16.53
N MET A 185 -2.36 -14.63 16.20
CA MET A 185 -1.71 -13.80 15.18
C MET A 185 -0.28 -13.43 15.58
N PHE A 186 -0.05 -13.08 16.85
CA PHE A 186 1.30 -12.80 17.35
C PHE A 186 2.22 -14.03 17.31
N ALA A 187 1.68 -15.22 17.60
CA ALA A 187 2.46 -16.46 17.53
C ALA A 187 2.83 -16.83 16.08
N GLN A 188 1.95 -16.55 15.12
CA GLN A 188 2.19 -16.82 13.70
C GLN A 188 3.15 -15.84 13.04
N ALA A 189 3.32 -14.64 13.60
CA ALA A 189 4.16 -13.60 13.03
C ALA A 189 5.03 -12.91 14.11
N PRO A 190 6.04 -13.61 14.67
CA PRO A 190 6.89 -13.08 15.72
C PRO A 190 7.61 -11.80 15.29
N GLY A 191 7.59 -10.77 16.13
CA GLY A 191 8.25 -9.50 15.88
C GLY A 191 7.49 -8.54 14.96
N MET A 192 6.40 -8.96 14.33
CA MET A 192 5.55 -8.07 13.55
C MET A 192 4.81 -7.06 14.44
N TYR A 193 4.68 -5.84 13.93
CA TYR A 193 3.80 -4.84 14.52
C TYR A 193 2.37 -5.04 14.02
N PHE A 194 1.43 -5.03 14.96
CA PHE A 194 -0.01 -5.06 14.68
C PHE A 194 -0.65 -3.73 15.05
N CYS A 195 -1.63 -3.35 14.26
CA CYS A 195 -2.50 -2.21 14.47
C CYS A 195 -3.84 -2.73 15.00
N LEU A 196 -4.24 -2.24 16.17
CA LEU A 196 -5.57 -2.41 16.76
C LEU A 196 -6.28 -1.07 16.65
N GLN A 197 -7.29 -0.98 15.79
CA GLN A 197 -7.99 0.26 15.45
C GLN A 197 -9.47 0.12 15.76
N ARG A 198 -10.09 1.19 16.29
CA ARG A 198 -11.52 1.22 16.51
C ARG A 198 -12.30 0.89 15.25
N PHE A 199 -13.20 -0.08 15.32
CA PHE A 199 -14.07 -0.41 14.19
C PHE A 199 -15.07 0.73 13.94
N LEU A 200 -15.23 1.11 12.69
CA LEU A 200 -16.21 2.08 12.22
C LEU A 200 -17.34 1.34 11.50
N PRO A 201 -18.55 1.27 12.07
CA PRO A 201 -19.69 0.65 11.39
C PRO A 201 -20.03 1.31 10.04
N GLU A 202 -19.69 2.58 9.88
CA GLU A 202 -19.90 3.39 8.68
C GLU A 202 -19.17 2.83 7.46
N ILE A 203 -18.16 1.97 7.63
CA ILE A 203 -17.46 1.29 6.54
C ILE A 203 -18.43 0.47 5.66
N THR A 204 -19.55 0.01 6.22
CA THR A 204 -20.57 -0.71 5.46
C THR A 204 -21.24 0.16 4.38
N GLN A 205 -21.21 1.49 4.54
CA GLN A 205 -21.70 2.43 3.55
C GLN A 205 -20.66 2.74 2.47
N GLY A 206 -19.42 2.38 2.72
CA GLY A 206 -18.31 2.52 1.81
C GLY A 206 -17.18 3.40 2.34
N GLU A 207 -16.07 3.32 1.65
CA GLU A 207 -14.84 4.07 1.87
C GLU A 207 -14.55 4.89 0.60
N ILE A 208 -14.28 6.18 0.76
CA ILE A 208 -13.93 7.04 -0.38
C ILE A 208 -12.43 6.95 -0.59
N ARG A 209 -12.02 6.52 -1.79
CA ARG A 209 -10.64 6.64 -2.25
C ARG A 209 -10.49 7.88 -3.11
N THR A 210 -9.57 8.77 -2.70
CA THR A 210 -9.19 9.98 -3.42
C THR A 210 -7.77 9.84 -3.95
N LEU A 211 -7.58 10.06 -5.25
CA LEU A 211 -6.27 10.01 -5.89
C LEU A 211 -5.65 11.40 -5.97
N VAL A 212 -4.40 11.50 -5.53
CA VAL A 212 -3.60 12.73 -5.57
C VAL A 212 -2.37 12.49 -6.42
N VAL A 213 -2.16 13.34 -7.42
CA VAL A 213 -1.01 13.28 -8.33
C VAL A 213 -0.39 14.67 -8.44
N GLY A 214 0.90 14.78 -8.18
CA GLY A 214 1.61 16.05 -8.22
C GLY A 214 1.06 17.11 -7.26
N GLY A 215 0.40 16.68 -6.18
CA GLY A 215 -0.26 17.57 -5.23
C GLY A 215 -1.69 17.93 -5.63
N GLU A 216 -2.22 17.47 -6.76
CA GLU A 216 -3.58 17.76 -7.21
C GLU A 216 -4.52 16.56 -7.01
N ILE A 217 -5.73 16.80 -6.54
CA ILE A 217 -6.78 15.78 -6.48
C ILE A 217 -7.31 15.54 -7.89
N ILE A 218 -7.05 14.36 -8.43
CA ILE A 218 -7.47 13.99 -9.81
C ILE A 218 -8.82 13.28 -9.87
N GLY A 219 -9.32 12.79 -8.73
CA GLY A 219 -10.64 12.17 -8.64
C GLY A 219 -10.85 11.38 -7.36
N SER A 220 -12.12 11.09 -7.10
CA SER A 220 -12.55 10.27 -5.96
C SER A 220 -13.60 9.26 -6.40
N TYR A 221 -13.63 8.10 -5.75
CA TYR A 221 -14.66 7.11 -5.93
C TYR A 221 -14.95 6.37 -4.63
N LEU A 222 -16.20 5.94 -4.49
CA LEU A 222 -16.67 5.18 -3.33
C LEU A 222 -16.42 3.69 -3.58
N ARG A 223 -15.83 3.01 -2.62
CA ARG A 223 -15.64 1.55 -2.60
C ARG A 223 -16.57 0.96 -1.54
N LYS A 224 -17.55 0.19 -1.96
CA LYS A 224 -18.49 -0.49 -1.07
C LYS A 224 -18.02 -1.93 -0.82
N PRO A 225 -17.71 -2.30 0.43
CA PRO A 225 -17.26 -3.65 0.74
C PRO A 225 -18.36 -4.68 0.47
N ALA A 226 -18.01 -5.78 -0.21
CA ALA A 226 -18.94 -6.90 -0.43
C ALA A 226 -19.18 -7.71 0.86
N ASP A 227 -18.18 -7.75 1.76
CA ASP A 227 -18.23 -8.48 3.03
C ASP A 227 -18.59 -7.58 4.24
N GLY A 228 -18.93 -6.31 4.01
CA GLY A 228 -19.23 -5.34 5.06
C GLY A 228 -18.02 -4.84 5.84
N LEU A 229 -16.80 -5.24 5.50
CA LEU A 229 -15.58 -4.87 6.22
C LEU A 229 -14.47 -4.34 5.30
N ARG A 230 -14.16 -5.05 4.22
CA ARG A 230 -13.00 -4.78 3.37
C ARG A 230 -13.41 -4.06 2.08
N ALA A 231 -13.08 -2.76 2.00
CA ALA A 231 -13.42 -1.92 0.86
C ALA A 231 -12.41 -2.01 -0.31
N ASN A 232 -11.45 -2.93 -0.25
CA ASN A 232 -10.48 -3.13 -1.33
C ASN A 232 -11.13 -3.78 -2.55
N LEU A 233 -10.87 -3.25 -3.76
CA LEU A 233 -11.36 -3.84 -5.01
C LEU A 233 -10.89 -5.29 -5.18
N ALA A 234 -9.67 -5.59 -4.74
CA ALA A 234 -9.13 -6.94 -4.66
C ALA A 234 -9.95 -7.90 -3.75
N GLN A 235 -10.87 -7.40 -2.94
CA GLN A 235 -11.81 -8.14 -2.11
C GLN A 235 -13.25 -8.01 -2.62
N MET A 236 -13.42 -7.83 -3.95
CA MET A 236 -14.73 -7.76 -4.63
C MET A 236 -15.56 -6.53 -4.25
N ALA A 237 -14.96 -5.45 -3.72
CA ALA A 237 -15.68 -4.22 -3.47
C ALA A 237 -16.14 -3.57 -4.77
N ASN A 238 -17.34 -2.98 -4.75
CA ASN A 238 -17.87 -2.24 -5.89
C ASN A 238 -17.39 -0.79 -5.88
N ALA A 239 -16.94 -0.29 -7.04
CA ALA A 239 -16.55 1.10 -7.24
C ALA A 239 -17.72 1.91 -7.82
N GLU A 240 -18.07 3.00 -7.15
CA GLU A 240 -19.12 3.93 -7.58
C GLU A 240 -18.57 5.34 -7.67
N LYS A 241 -19.11 6.14 -8.59
CA LYS A 241 -18.80 7.57 -8.64
C LYS A 241 -19.26 8.26 -7.35
N THR A 242 -18.43 9.15 -6.82
CA THR A 242 -18.78 9.97 -5.66
C THR A 242 -18.15 11.35 -5.77
N THR A 243 -18.68 12.29 -5.02
CA THR A 243 -18.09 13.61 -4.78
C THR A 243 -17.48 13.63 -3.38
N LEU A 244 -16.33 14.29 -3.27
CA LEU A 244 -15.67 14.47 -1.99
C LEU A 244 -16.24 15.71 -1.30
N GLU A 245 -16.95 15.53 -0.21
CA GLU A 245 -17.68 16.61 0.47
C GLU A 245 -17.52 16.58 1.99
N GLY A 246 -17.90 17.67 2.65
CA GLY A 246 -18.01 17.74 4.11
C GLY A 246 -16.72 17.52 4.86
N ALA A 247 -16.76 16.63 5.86
CA ALA A 247 -15.62 16.32 6.71
C ALA A 247 -14.50 15.57 5.98
N ALA A 248 -14.87 14.66 5.07
CA ALA A 248 -13.91 13.94 4.24
C ALA A 248 -13.10 14.89 3.34
N ALA A 249 -13.74 15.89 2.73
CA ALA A 249 -13.07 16.89 1.89
C ALA A 249 -12.05 17.72 2.71
N LYS A 250 -12.40 18.11 3.93
CA LYS A 250 -11.48 18.85 4.82
C LYS A 250 -10.28 18.00 5.21
N LEU A 251 -10.52 16.74 5.58
CA LEU A 251 -9.46 15.80 5.94
C LEU A 251 -8.52 15.58 4.75
N VAL A 252 -9.08 15.30 3.56
CA VAL A 252 -8.27 15.09 2.35
C VAL A 252 -7.44 16.33 2.01
N ALA A 253 -7.98 17.54 2.18
CA ALA A 253 -7.21 18.77 1.95
C ALA A 253 -6.03 18.92 2.94
N THR A 254 -6.21 18.51 4.21
CA THR A 254 -5.10 18.48 5.19
C THR A 254 -4.03 17.49 4.76
N ILE A 255 -4.41 16.25 4.45
CA ILE A 255 -3.46 15.21 4.00
C ILE A 255 -2.78 15.62 2.68
N GLN A 256 -3.53 16.21 1.74
CA GLN A 256 -2.98 16.73 0.48
C GLN A 256 -1.86 17.75 0.72
N GLN A 257 -2.04 18.68 1.68
CA GLN A 257 -0.98 19.65 2.01
C GLN A 257 0.27 18.96 2.54
N ASP A 258 0.11 17.96 3.42
CA ASP A 258 1.24 17.17 3.94
C ASP A 258 1.96 16.39 2.84
N LEU A 259 1.21 15.85 1.86
CA LEU A 259 1.80 15.20 0.69
C LEU A 259 2.64 16.19 -0.14
N ILE A 260 2.15 17.41 -0.35
CA ILE A 260 2.87 18.48 -1.06
C ILE A 260 4.15 18.85 -0.31
N ASP A 261 4.06 19.12 0.98
CA ASP A 261 5.18 19.53 1.83
C ASP A 261 6.28 18.45 1.89
N ASN A 262 5.88 17.17 1.78
CA ASN A 262 6.80 16.04 1.72
C ASN A 262 7.19 15.62 0.30
N ARG A 263 6.71 16.34 -0.74
CA ARG A 263 7.00 16.08 -2.16
C ARG A 263 6.61 14.66 -2.59
N ILE A 264 5.49 14.15 -2.05
CA ILE A 264 4.93 12.86 -2.44
C ILE A 264 4.11 13.09 -3.70
N GLY A 265 4.61 12.62 -4.84
CA GLY A 265 4.02 12.92 -6.15
C GLY A 265 2.85 12.03 -6.55
N PHE A 266 2.63 10.89 -5.83
CA PHE A 266 1.49 10.00 -6.08
C PHE A 266 1.03 9.37 -4.78
N ALA A 267 -0.26 9.49 -4.48
CA ALA A 267 -0.88 8.87 -3.31
C ALA A 267 -2.36 8.57 -3.55
N ALA A 268 -2.88 7.61 -2.79
CA ALA A 268 -4.30 7.38 -2.63
C ALA A 268 -4.67 7.59 -1.17
N ILE A 269 -5.69 8.39 -0.89
CA ILE A 269 -6.19 8.71 0.45
C ILE A 269 -7.53 8.01 0.63
N ASP A 270 -7.63 7.13 1.61
CA ASP A 270 -8.84 6.36 1.93
C ASP A 270 -9.52 6.93 3.17
N THR A 271 -10.79 7.31 3.05
CA THR A 271 -11.55 7.94 4.14
C THR A 271 -12.90 7.29 4.38
N VAL A 272 -13.31 7.20 5.64
CA VAL A 272 -14.67 6.85 6.08
C VAL A 272 -15.20 7.98 6.95
N GLY A 273 -16.17 8.72 6.44
CA GLY A 273 -16.67 9.93 7.10
C GLY A 273 -15.56 10.96 7.34
N GLN A 274 -15.28 11.25 8.60
CA GLN A 274 -14.24 12.19 9.04
C GLN A 274 -12.89 11.52 9.34
N TRP A 275 -12.77 10.21 9.14
CA TRP A 275 -11.61 9.43 9.55
C TRP A 275 -10.78 8.98 8.37
N LEU A 276 -9.47 9.07 8.54
CA LEU A 276 -8.51 8.48 7.63
C LEU A 276 -8.38 6.98 7.92
N MET A 277 -8.42 6.19 6.87
CA MET A 277 -8.22 4.74 6.95
C MET A 277 -6.81 4.34 6.50
N GLU A 278 -6.31 4.97 5.43
CA GLU A 278 -5.00 4.69 4.84
C GLU A 278 -4.55 5.81 3.87
N VAL A 279 -3.25 5.97 3.73
CA VAL A 279 -2.61 6.74 2.65
C VAL A 279 -1.62 5.84 1.93
#